data_8fda25285bfe4a98064b90ca004dd778
#
_entry.id   8fda25285bfe4a98064b90ca004dd778
#
_cell.length_a   1.000
_cell.length_b   1.000
_cell.length_c   1.000
_cell.angle_alpha   90.00
_cell.angle_beta   90.00
_cell.angle_gamma   90.00
#
_symmetry.space_group_name_H-M   'P 1'
#
loop_
_entity.id
_entity.type
_entity.pdbx_description
1 polymer ?
#
loop_
_entity_poly.entity_id
_entity_poly.type
_entity_poly.pdbx_seq_one_letter_code
_entity_poly.pdbx_strand_id
1 'polypeptide(L)'
;RPLWDYGYELCSEVITEEDYDLGHHNSGHEIDAETCKYIANALKIELNNGGVESYKVLYDRALEALPLVECNICNGTGQRDDEYVQGDCNGCEGKGERKDSRTSYPFTVDNVKEFQHFVENCGGFSIC
;
A
#
# COMPACT_ATOMS: atom_id res chain seq x y z
N ARG A 1 -1.89 -1.29 2.17
CA ARG A 1 -1.35 -2.18 1.11
C ARG A 1 0.17 -2.19 1.06
N PRO A 2 0.87 -1.04 0.96
CA PRO A 2 2.34 -1.09 0.92
C PRO A 2 2.96 -1.73 2.17
N LEU A 3 2.32 -1.57 3.32
CA LEU A 3 2.76 -2.21 4.56
C LEU A 3 2.60 -3.74 4.49
N TRP A 4 1.50 -4.24 3.93
CA TRP A 4 1.28 -5.68 3.74
C TRP A 4 2.23 -6.27 2.71
N ASP A 5 2.47 -5.54 1.62
CA ASP A 5 3.44 -5.91 0.58
C ASP A 5 4.85 -6.03 1.18
N TYR A 6 5.25 -5.07 2.00
CA TYR A 6 6.52 -5.09 2.70
C TYR A 6 6.61 -6.28 3.67
N GLY A 7 5.55 -6.54 4.42
CA GLY A 7 5.46 -7.68 5.34
C GLY A 7 5.62 -9.01 4.63
N TYR A 8 4.98 -9.19 3.48
CA TYR A 8 5.11 -10.40 2.66
C TYR A 8 6.53 -10.56 2.12
N GLU A 9 7.12 -9.50 1.59
CA GLU A 9 8.48 -9.53 1.05
C GLU A 9 9.50 -9.91 2.13
N LEU A 10 9.32 -9.40 3.35
CA LEU A 10 10.21 -9.66 4.48
C LEU A 10 9.99 -11.04 5.11
N CYS A 11 8.77 -11.52 5.13
CA CYS A 11 8.33 -12.70 5.87
C CYS A 11 7.76 -13.80 4.96
N SER A 12 8.22 -13.92 3.72
CA SER A 12 7.69 -14.90 2.75
C SER A 12 7.86 -16.36 3.17
N GLU A 13 8.68 -16.63 4.18
CA GLU A 13 8.84 -17.99 4.75
C GLU A 13 7.61 -18.43 5.56
N VAL A 14 6.85 -17.48 6.12
CA VAL A 14 5.69 -17.74 6.98
C VAL A 14 4.39 -17.17 6.44
N ILE A 15 4.46 -16.09 5.65
CA ILE A 15 3.31 -15.56 4.93
C ILE A 15 3.31 -16.21 3.55
N THR A 16 2.32 -17.05 3.28
CA THR A 16 2.21 -17.76 2.00
C THR A 16 1.67 -16.82 0.91
N GLU A 17 1.80 -17.24 -0.36
CA GLU A 17 1.16 -16.54 -1.49
C GLU A 17 -0.35 -16.40 -1.27
N GLU A 18 -0.99 -17.44 -0.72
CA GLU A 18 -2.42 -17.41 -0.39
C GLU A 18 -2.72 -16.36 0.67
N ASP A 19 -1.94 -16.29 1.75
CA ASP A 19 -2.07 -15.27 2.79
C ASP A 19 -1.92 -13.86 2.21
N TYR A 20 -0.95 -13.69 1.32
CA TYR A 20 -0.70 -12.42 0.65
C TYR A 20 -1.90 -11.97 -0.20
N ASP A 21 -2.40 -12.87 -1.04
CA ASP A 21 -3.53 -12.58 -1.93
C ASP A 21 -4.81 -12.31 -1.14
N LEU A 22 -5.13 -13.15 -0.17
CA LEU A 22 -6.33 -13.00 0.66
C LEU A 22 -6.27 -11.75 1.54
N GLY A 23 -5.07 -11.34 1.97
CA GLY A 23 -4.87 -10.09 2.70
C GLY A 23 -5.25 -8.85 1.90
N HIS A 24 -5.16 -8.90 0.58
CA HIS A 24 -5.57 -7.79 -0.29
C HIS A 24 -7.08 -7.70 -0.51
N HIS A 25 -7.82 -8.77 -0.22
CA HIS A 25 -9.26 -8.80 -0.46
C HIS A 25 -10.11 -8.29 0.70
N ASN A 26 -9.50 -7.98 1.85
CA ASN A 26 -10.21 -7.53 3.05
C ASN A 26 -11.38 -8.44 3.41
N SER A 27 -11.18 -9.76 3.27
CA SER A 27 -12.25 -10.76 3.42
C SER A 27 -12.30 -11.43 4.78
N GLY A 28 -11.53 -10.91 5.76
CA GLY A 28 -11.46 -11.50 7.09
C GLY A 28 -10.46 -12.66 7.20
N HIS A 29 -9.50 -12.75 6.29
CA HIS A 29 -8.45 -13.77 6.35
C HIS A 29 -7.66 -13.66 7.66
N GLU A 30 -7.46 -14.79 8.33
CA GLU A 30 -6.81 -14.83 9.64
C GLU A 30 -5.32 -15.16 9.54
N ILE A 31 -4.51 -14.45 10.33
CA ILE A 31 -3.09 -14.69 10.52
C ILE A 31 -2.91 -15.20 11.97
N ASP A 32 -2.27 -16.34 12.13
CA ASP A 32 -2.12 -16.98 13.44
C ASP A 32 -1.06 -16.33 14.34
N ALA A 33 -1.06 -16.73 15.62
CA ALA A 33 -0.17 -16.15 16.62
C ALA A 33 1.31 -16.41 16.34
N GLU A 34 1.67 -17.57 15.79
CA GLU A 34 3.07 -17.90 15.48
C GLU A 34 3.58 -17.02 14.32
N THR A 35 2.77 -16.86 13.29
CA THR A 35 3.08 -15.98 12.16
C THR A 35 3.21 -14.54 12.63
N CYS A 36 2.33 -14.08 13.53
CA CYS A 36 2.42 -12.75 14.12
C CYS A 36 3.75 -12.53 14.85
N LYS A 37 4.21 -13.49 15.63
CA LYS A 37 5.50 -13.39 16.35
C LYS A 37 6.67 -13.28 15.38
N TYR A 38 6.65 -14.06 14.32
CA TYR A 38 7.69 -14.00 13.29
C TYR A 38 7.70 -12.63 12.62
N ILE A 39 6.55 -12.13 12.23
CA ILE A 39 6.42 -10.80 11.61
C ILE A 39 6.93 -9.72 12.58
N ALA A 40 6.52 -9.79 13.85
CA ALA A 40 6.93 -8.81 14.86
C ALA A 40 8.44 -8.75 15.03
N ASN A 41 9.09 -9.90 15.09
CA ASN A 41 10.56 -9.98 15.22
C ASN A 41 11.26 -9.47 13.96
N ALA A 42 10.79 -9.86 12.78
CA ALA A 42 11.38 -9.42 11.52
C ALA A 42 11.28 -7.90 11.35
N LEU A 43 10.12 -7.32 11.64
CA LEU A 43 9.92 -5.88 11.57
C LEU A 43 10.77 -5.13 12.61
N LYS A 44 10.91 -5.68 13.82
CA LYS A 44 11.74 -5.09 14.86
C LYS A 44 13.20 -5.01 14.45
N ILE A 45 13.73 -6.08 13.85
CA ILE A 45 15.11 -6.10 13.32
C ILE A 45 15.28 -5.01 12.26
N GLU A 46 14.36 -4.93 11.30
CA GLU A 46 14.44 -3.94 10.23
C GLU A 46 14.29 -2.50 10.73
N LEU A 47 13.43 -2.27 11.73
CA LEU A 47 13.30 -0.95 12.36
C LEU A 47 14.59 -0.53 13.07
N ASN A 48 15.29 -1.47 13.70
CA ASN A 48 16.51 -1.18 14.45
C ASN A 48 17.76 -1.02 13.57
N ASN A 49 17.80 -1.66 12.40
CA ASN A 49 18.97 -1.61 11.50
C ASN A 49 18.85 -0.61 10.35
N GLY A 50 17.74 0.14 10.27
CA GLY A 50 17.51 1.10 9.20
C GLY A 50 16.94 0.50 7.91
N GLY A 51 16.56 -0.78 7.90
CA GLY A 51 16.00 -1.44 6.72
C GLY A 51 14.65 -0.86 6.29
N VAL A 52 13.82 -0.44 7.25
CA VAL A 52 12.52 0.17 6.98
C VAL A 52 12.70 1.52 6.28
N GLU A 53 13.60 2.36 6.76
CA GLU A 53 13.91 3.66 6.15
C GLU A 53 14.47 3.49 4.73
N SER A 54 15.33 2.50 4.53
CA SER A 54 15.89 2.18 3.21
C SER A 54 14.80 1.74 2.24
N TYR A 55 13.87 0.90 2.68
CA TYR A 55 12.73 0.48 1.87
C TYR A 55 11.83 1.66 1.51
N LYS A 56 11.58 2.55 2.47
CA LYS A 56 10.79 3.77 2.24
C LYS A 56 11.39 4.63 1.13
N VAL A 57 12.70 4.84 1.14
CA VAL A 57 13.37 5.63 0.11
C VAL A 57 13.17 5.02 -1.28
N LEU A 58 13.34 3.71 -1.40
CA LEU A 58 13.12 2.99 -2.67
C LEU A 58 11.65 3.03 -3.11
N TYR A 59 10.74 2.87 -2.18
CA TYR A 59 9.31 2.94 -2.45
C TYR A 59 8.88 4.34 -2.94
N ASP A 60 9.33 5.39 -2.27
CA ASP A 60 9.01 6.77 -2.64
C ASP A 60 9.57 7.10 -4.04
N ARG A 61 10.79 6.65 -4.35
CA ARG A 61 11.39 6.82 -5.69
C ARG A 61 10.59 6.09 -6.76
N ALA A 62 10.12 4.88 -6.46
CA ALA A 62 9.29 4.12 -7.40
C ALA A 62 7.96 4.83 -7.67
N LEU A 63 7.33 5.42 -6.66
CA LEU A 63 6.11 6.20 -6.84
C LEU A 63 6.34 7.45 -7.68
N GLU A 64 7.43 8.19 -7.44
CA GLU A 64 7.78 9.39 -8.20
C GLU A 64 8.08 9.07 -9.67
N ALA A 65 8.59 7.88 -9.96
CA ALA A 65 8.90 7.43 -11.30
C ALA A 65 7.66 6.95 -12.09
N LEU A 66 6.51 6.78 -11.44
CA LEU A 66 5.31 6.34 -12.14
C LEU A 66 4.85 7.40 -13.16
N PRO A 67 4.57 6.98 -14.42
CA PRO A 67 4.04 7.92 -15.41
C PRO A 67 2.64 8.37 -15.06
N LEU A 68 2.24 9.52 -15.58
CA LEU A 68 0.86 9.96 -15.53
C LEU A 68 -0.02 8.97 -16.30
N VAL A 69 -1.24 8.78 -15.82
CA VAL A 69 -2.21 7.89 -16.46
C VAL A 69 -3.34 8.72 -17.09
N GLU A 70 -3.96 8.16 -18.11
CA GLU A 70 -5.12 8.76 -18.74
C GLU A 70 -6.24 8.96 -17.73
N CYS A 71 -6.84 10.15 -17.70
CA CYS A 71 -7.99 10.40 -16.86
C CYS A 71 -9.19 9.59 -17.36
N ASN A 72 -9.70 8.68 -16.55
CA ASN A 72 -10.82 7.82 -16.90
C ASN A 72 -12.19 8.52 -16.80
N ILE A 73 -12.24 9.73 -16.25
CA ILE A 73 -13.46 10.51 -16.15
C ILE A 73 -13.77 11.21 -17.48
N CYS A 74 -12.76 11.77 -18.11
CA CYS A 74 -12.89 12.45 -19.42
C CYS A 74 -12.28 11.65 -20.59
N ASN A 75 -11.81 10.43 -20.33
CA ASN A 75 -11.15 9.55 -21.30
C ASN A 75 -9.95 10.21 -22.00
N GLY A 76 -9.17 10.97 -21.23
CA GLY A 76 -7.96 11.61 -21.72
C GLY A 76 -8.16 12.92 -22.49
N THR A 77 -9.39 13.39 -22.66
CA THR A 77 -9.68 14.59 -23.46
C THR A 77 -9.44 15.90 -22.71
N GLY A 78 -9.47 15.88 -21.39
CA GLY A 78 -9.39 17.07 -20.55
C GLY A 78 -10.69 17.87 -20.50
N GLN A 79 -11.70 17.46 -21.25
CA GLN A 79 -12.97 18.16 -21.37
C GLN A 79 -14.15 17.25 -21.05
N ARG A 80 -15.20 17.85 -20.50
CA ARG A 80 -16.46 17.16 -20.23
C ARG A 80 -17.63 18.00 -20.74
N ASP A 81 -18.65 17.33 -21.22
CA ASP A 81 -19.93 17.91 -21.59
C ASP A 81 -21.01 16.90 -21.20
N ASP A 82 -21.29 16.84 -19.90
CA ASP A 82 -22.27 15.92 -19.33
C ASP A 82 -23.20 16.67 -18.38
N GLU A 83 -24.05 15.92 -17.68
CA GLU A 83 -25.05 16.47 -16.75
C GLU A 83 -24.43 17.29 -15.61
N TYR A 84 -23.18 16.99 -15.23
CA TYR A 84 -22.52 17.56 -14.05
C TYR A 84 -21.47 18.61 -14.38
N VAL A 85 -20.75 18.46 -15.50
CA VAL A 85 -19.60 19.30 -15.84
C VAL A 85 -19.63 19.64 -17.32
N GLN A 86 -19.51 20.93 -17.64
CA GLN A 86 -19.32 21.44 -19.00
C GLN A 86 -18.04 22.26 -19.04
N GLY A 87 -17.11 21.88 -19.90
CA GLY A 87 -15.80 22.51 -19.99
C GLY A 87 -14.69 21.62 -19.45
N ASP A 88 -13.75 22.19 -18.71
CA ASP A 88 -12.60 21.45 -18.19
C ASP A 88 -13.04 20.33 -17.25
N CYS A 89 -12.43 19.13 -17.43
CA CYS A 89 -12.68 17.99 -16.56
C CYS A 89 -12.20 18.30 -15.14
N ASN A 90 -13.08 18.17 -14.16
CA ASN A 90 -12.76 18.41 -12.76
C ASN A 90 -11.93 17.29 -12.11
N GLY A 91 -11.90 16.10 -12.73
CA GLY A 91 -11.10 14.98 -12.22
C GLY A 91 -9.60 15.12 -12.51
N CYS A 92 -9.23 15.79 -13.58
CA CYS A 92 -7.83 16.02 -13.98
C CYS A 92 -7.49 17.49 -14.17
N GLU A 93 -8.38 18.40 -13.79
CA GLU A 93 -8.21 19.86 -13.92
C GLU A 93 -7.94 20.29 -15.37
N GLY A 94 -8.59 19.64 -16.34
CA GLY A 94 -8.45 19.95 -17.75
C GLY A 94 -7.21 19.37 -18.44
N LYS A 95 -6.39 18.59 -17.73
CA LYS A 95 -5.11 18.08 -18.25
C LYS A 95 -5.23 16.82 -19.10
N GLY A 96 -6.31 16.05 -18.95
CA GLY A 96 -6.49 14.75 -19.61
C GLY A 96 -5.71 13.60 -18.97
N GLU A 97 -4.79 13.92 -18.08
CA GLU A 97 -3.93 12.96 -17.36
C GLU A 97 -3.92 13.28 -15.87
N ARG A 98 -3.67 12.28 -15.06
CA ARG A 98 -3.53 12.45 -13.61
C ARG A 98 -2.51 11.47 -13.05
N LYS A 99 -2.13 11.66 -11.78
CA LYS A 99 -1.22 10.75 -11.11
C LYS A 99 -1.83 9.36 -10.98
N ASP A 100 -1.00 8.33 -11.12
CA ASP A 100 -1.40 6.95 -10.87
C ASP A 100 -1.98 6.81 -9.46
N SER A 101 -3.08 6.05 -9.32
CA SER A 101 -3.75 5.85 -8.02
C SER A 101 -2.85 5.23 -6.97
N ARG A 102 -1.79 4.52 -7.37
CA ARG A 102 -0.79 3.97 -6.46
C ARG A 102 -0.08 5.04 -5.64
N THR A 103 0.00 6.28 -6.12
CA THR A 103 0.62 7.39 -5.39
C THR A 103 -0.19 7.79 -4.15
N SER A 104 -1.45 7.38 -4.03
CA SER A 104 -2.27 7.64 -2.85
C SER A 104 -2.08 6.64 -1.71
N TYR A 105 -1.21 5.66 -1.86
CA TYR A 105 -0.90 4.64 -0.84
C TYR A 105 0.52 4.84 -0.32
N PRO A 106 0.75 5.77 0.61
CA PRO A 106 2.09 6.03 1.13
C PRO A 106 2.58 4.89 2.03
N PHE A 107 3.89 4.67 2.01
CA PHE A 107 4.57 3.82 2.98
C PHE A 107 5.24 4.71 4.01
N THR A 108 4.94 4.52 5.30
CA THR A 108 5.52 5.33 6.38
C THR A 108 6.17 4.46 7.43
N VAL A 109 7.26 4.96 8.01
CA VAL A 109 7.96 4.28 9.10
C VAL A 109 7.06 4.18 10.34
N ASP A 110 6.28 5.22 10.62
CA ASP A 110 5.35 5.22 11.77
C ASP A 110 4.30 4.12 11.65
N ASN A 111 3.74 3.89 10.46
CA ASN A 111 2.81 2.78 10.23
C ASN A 111 3.46 1.42 10.48
N VAL A 112 4.74 1.25 10.11
CA VAL A 112 5.48 0.02 10.40
C VAL A 112 5.65 -0.17 11.89
N LYS A 113 5.99 0.88 12.63
CA LYS A 113 6.13 0.83 14.10
C LYS A 113 4.82 0.45 14.77
N GLU A 114 3.72 1.05 14.37
CA GLU A 114 2.39 0.74 14.90
C GLU A 114 1.99 -0.71 14.60
N PHE A 115 2.24 -1.17 13.40
CA PHE A 115 1.94 -2.54 12.99
C PHE A 115 2.82 -3.55 13.73
N GLN A 116 4.12 -3.28 13.89
CA GLN A 116 5.03 -4.12 14.65
C GLN A 116 4.55 -4.28 16.10
N HIS A 117 4.17 -3.18 16.73
CA HIS A 117 3.63 -3.20 18.09
C HIS A 117 2.33 -4.01 18.17
N PHE A 118 1.45 -3.84 17.19
CA PHE A 118 0.19 -4.58 17.11
C PHE A 118 0.42 -6.09 16.99
N VAL A 119 1.26 -6.55 16.06
CA VAL A 119 1.50 -8.00 15.85
C VAL A 119 2.28 -8.63 16.99
N GLU A 120 3.08 -7.85 17.71
CA GLU A 120 3.79 -8.33 18.91
C GLU A 120 2.83 -8.69 20.03
N ASN A 121 1.68 -8.04 20.14
CA ASN A 121 0.75 -8.12 21.28
C ASN A 121 -0.61 -8.74 20.95
N CYS A 122 -0.95 -9.00 19.70
CA CYS A 122 -2.32 -9.37 19.34
C CYS A 122 -2.64 -10.87 19.43
N GLY A 123 -1.64 -11.75 19.41
CA GLY A 123 -1.86 -13.20 19.44
C GLY A 123 -2.59 -13.78 18.22
N GLY A 124 -2.59 -13.04 17.10
CA GLY A 124 -3.30 -13.37 15.87
C GLY A 124 -4.23 -12.25 15.46
N PHE A 125 -4.50 -12.11 14.16
CA PHE A 125 -5.41 -11.08 13.67
C PHE A 125 -6.08 -11.51 12.36
N SER A 126 -7.18 -10.83 12.02
CA SER A 126 -7.81 -10.96 10.71
C SER A 126 -7.72 -9.67 9.91
N ILE A 127 -7.64 -9.83 8.59
CA ILE A 127 -7.57 -8.72 7.64
C ILE A 127 -8.97 -8.50 7.06
N CYS A 128 -9.59 -7.43 7.47
CA CYS A 128 -10.97 -7.07 7.06
C CYS A 128 -11.00 -5.84 6.17
#